data_125c18ea026abc825c352e0a891f512b
#
_entry.id   125c18ea026abc825c352e0a891f512b
#
_cell.length_a   1.000
_cell.length_b   1.000
_cell.length_c   1.000
_cell.angle_alpha   90.00
_cell.angle_beta   90.00
_cell.angle_gamma   90.00
#
_symmetry.space_group_name_H-M   'P 1'
#
loop_
_entity.id
_entity.type
_entity.pdbx_description
1 polymer ?
#
loop_
_entity_poly.entity_id
_entity_poly.type
_entity_poly.pdbx_seq_one_letter_code
_entity_poly.pdbx_strand_id
1 'polypeptide(L)'
;RPAPGQGRISRLLSRLPPPQPHPVDRKLQEGDEVAGFTVLDVPGHSPGHVAYWRESDRTLICGDVLFNLSLPTLRPGLREPYASFTPDPARNRDSARRLAQLKPSLVLFGHGPPLRDGDRFVRFVESLPA
;
A
#
# COMPACT_ATOMS: atom_id res chain seq x y z
N ARG A 1 -24.73 -16.44 10.56
CA ARG A 1 -23.65 -17.43 10.37
C ARG A 1 -22.39 -16.70 9.96
N PRO A 2 -21.27 -16.88 10.66
CA PRO A 2 -20.00 -16.30 10.21
C PRO A 2 -19.56 -16.95 8.90
N ALA A 3 -19.00 -16.14 8.01
CA ALA A 3 -18.49 -16.61 6.72
C ALA A 3 -17.45 -17.72 6.92
N PRO A 4 -17.43 -18.77 6.07
CA PRO A 4 -16.45 -19.83 6.14
C PRO A 4 -15.07 -19.25 5.77
N GLY A 5 -14.11 -19.31 6.72
CA GLY A 5 -12.74 -18.87 6.50
C GLY A 5 -12.12 -18.00 7.59
N GLN A 6 -12.84 -17.69 8.64
CA GLN A 6 -12.22 -17.03 9.80
C GLN A 6 -11.41 -18.05 10.60
N GLY A 7 -10.16 -18.20 10.22
CA GLY A 7 -9.22 -19.14 10.83
C GLY A 7 -8.92 -18.81 12.30
N ARG A 8 -8.27 -19.76 12.99
CA ARG A 8 -7.86 -19.66 14.41
C ARG A 8 -7.09 -18.38 14.73
N ILE A 9 -6.37 -17.83 13.76
CA ILE A 9 -5.62 -16.56 13.88
C ILE A 9 -6.55 -15.36 14.05
N SER A 10 -7.66 -15.30 13.30
CA SER A 10 -8.65 -14.22 13.44
C SER A 10 -9.28 -14.21 14.84
N ARG A 11 -9.55 -15.38 15.41
CA ARG A 11 -10.05 -15.51 16.79
C ARG A 11 -9.02 -15.12 17.85
N LEU A 12 -7.75 -15.31 17.59
CA LEU A 12 -6.66 -14.90 18.48
C LEU A 12 -6.50 -13.38 18.44
N LEU A 13 -6.52 -12.80 17.25
CA LEU A 13 -6.42 -11.34 17.05
C LEU A 13 -7.63 -10.58 17.63
N SER A 14 -8.83 -11.19 17.62
CA SER A 14 -10.02 -10.59 18.22
C SER A 14 -9.99 -10.52 19.76
N ARG A 15 -9.04 -11.18 20.41
CA ARG A 15 -8.80 -11.10 21.85
C ARG A 15 -7.86 -9.99 22.27
N LEU A 16 -7.19 -9.36 21.30
CA LEU A 16 -6.37 -8.20 21.59
C LEU A 16 -7.29 -7.01 21.91
N PRO A 17 -6.91 -6.16 22.89
CA PRO A 17 -7.66 -4.95 23.14
C PRO A 17 -7.64 -4.09 21.86
N PRO A 18 -8.75 -3.38 21.58
CA PRO A 18 -8.76 -2.48 20.43
C PRO A 18 -7.66 -1.44 20.58
N PRO A 19 -7.03 -1.02 19.46
CA PRO A 19 -6.03 0.03 19.53
C PRO A 19 -6.62 1.28 20.15
N GLN A 20 -5.86 1.91 21.04
CA GLN A 20 -6.28 3.16 21.67
C GLN A 20 -6.41 4.26 20.60
N PRO A 21 -7.53 5.00 20.58
CA PRO A 21 -7.66 6.11 19.66
C PRO A 21 -6.60 7.17 19.96
N HIS A 22 -5.95 7.66 18.91
CA HIS A 22 -4.96 8.71 18.98
C HIS A 22 -5.53 9.98 18.38
N PRO A 23 -5.34 11.16 19.02
CA PRO A 23 -5.75 12.41 18.42
C PRO A 23 -5.00 12.63 17.09
N VAL A 24 -5.72 13.13 16.09
CA VAL A 24 -5.16 13.47 14.77
C VAL A 24 -5.02 14.98 14.71
N ASP A 25 -3.79 15.47 14.58
CA ASP A 25 -3.51 16.91 14.52
C ASP A 25 -3.95 17.51 13.18
N ARG A 26 -3.80 16.75 12.09
CA ARG A 26 -4.16 17.18 10.75
C ARG A 26 -4.63 16.02 9.88
N LYS A 27 -5.80 16.19 9.26
CA LYS A 27 -6.29 15.28 8.21
C LYS A 27 -5.70 15.71 6.87
N LEU A 28 -5.14 14.77 6.14
CA LEU A 28 -4.53 15.00 4.84
C LEU A 28 -5.51 14.69 3.72
N GLN A 29 -5.43 15.47 2.63
CA GLN A 29 -6.20 15.29 1.40
C GLN A 29 -5.27 15.24 0.20
N GLU A 30 -5.78 14.72 -0.91
CA GLU A 30 -5.11 14.77 -2.22
C GLU A 30 -4.55 16.17 -2.49
N GLY A 31 -3.27 16.25 -2.83
CA GLY A 31 -2.58 17.48 -3.16
C GLY A 31 -1.95 18.22 -1.97
N ASP A 32 -2.24 17.83 -0.73
CA ASP A 32 -1.57 18.41 0.43
C ASP A 32 -0.06 18.11 0.40
N GLU A 33 0.72 19.01 0.97
CA GLU A 33 2.16 18.81 1.14
C GLU A 33 2.52 18.55 2.60
N VAL A 34 3.35 17.51 2.82
CA VAL A 34 3.91 17.15 4.13
C VAL A 34 5.38 16.79 3.97
N ALA A 35 6.26 17.54 4.63
CA ALA A 35 7.71 17.29 4.63
C ALA A 35 8.31 17.14 3.21
N GLY A 36 7.83 17.93 2.25
CA GLY A 36 8.27 17.90 0.86
C GLY A 36 7.61 16.82 -0.01
N PHE A 37 6.69 16.02 0.56
CA PHE A 37 5.90 15.04 -0.17
C PHE A 37 4.51 15.60 -0.50
N THR A 38 4.02 15.26 -1.69
CA THR A 38 2.64 15.49 -2.09
C THR A 38 1.79 14.26 -1.76
N VAL A 39 0.64 14.47 -1.14
CA VAL A 39 -0.31 13.41 -0.82
C VAL A 39 -1.11 13.01 -2.05
N LEU A 40 -1.20 11.72 -2.34
CA LEU A 40 -1.96 11.14 -3.43
C LEU A 40 -2.96 10.12 -2.88
N ASP A 41 -4.23 10.23 -3.26
CA ASP A 41 -5.23 9.22 -2.92
C ASP A 41 -4.99 7.93 -3.73
N VAL A 42 -4.90 6.82 -3.04
CA VAL A 42 -4.66 5.49 -3.63
C VAL A 42 -5.62 4.46 -3.03
N PRO A 43 -6.93 4.64 -3.27
CA PRO A 43 -7.93 3.75 -2.71
C PRO A 43 -7.85 2.34 -3.31
N GLY A 44 -8.35 1.36 -2.56
CA GLY A 44 -8.44 -0.05 -2.97
C GLY A 44 -8.06 -0.99 -1.86
N HIS A 45 -6.84 -0.92 -1.34
CA HIS A 45 -6.44 -1.66 -0.13
C HIS A 45 -7.24 -1.17 1.09
N SER A 46 -7.44 0.13 1.20
CA SER A 46 -8.43 0.73 2.10
C SER A 46 -9.01 2.00 1.47
N PRO A 47 -10.22 2.44 1.88
CA PRO A 47 -10.86 3.63 1.27
C PRO A 47 -10.06 4.91 1.43
N GLY A 48 -9.43 5.11 2.58
CA GLY A 48 -8.65 6.31 2.90
C GLY A 48 -7.15 6.16 2.68
N HIS A 49 -6.71 5.16 1.91
CA HIS A 49 -5.29 4.91 1.68
C HIS A 49 -4.67 6.03 0.86
N VAL A 50 -3.52 6.53 1.29
CA VAL A 50 -2.75 7.56 0.61
C VAL A 50 -1.32 7.11 0.35
N ALA A 51 -0.73 7.64 -0.71
CA ALA A 51 0.68 7.55 -1.01
C ALA A 51 1.32 8.94 -0.90
N TYR A 52 2.64 8.97 -0.81
CA TYR A 52 3.41 10.21 -0.72
C TYR A 52 4.44 10.24 -1.84
N TRP A 53 4.43 11.32 -2.61
CA TRP A 53 5.33 11.52 -3.74
C TRP A 53 6.23 12.74 -3.53
N ARG A 54 7.54 12.55 -3.70
CA ARG A 54 8.50 13.66 -3.70
C ARG A 54 9.16 13.77 -5.07
N GLU A 55 8.85 14.85 -5.77
CA GLU A 55 9.30 15.09 -7.14
C GLU A 55 10.82 15.30 -7.24
N SER A 56 11.43 15.97 -6.24
CA SER A 56 12.83 16.40 -6.29
C SER A 56 13.82 15.23 -6.46
N ASP A 57 13.53 14.06 -5.92
CA ASP A 57 14.35 12.86 -6.02
C ASP A 57 13.55 11.62 -6.49
N ARG A 58 12.29 11.83 -6.89
CA ARG A 58 11.38 10.80 -7.39
C ARG A 58 11.21 9.64 -6.40
N THR A 59 11.07 9.99 -5.14
CA THR A 59 10.78 9.03 -4.06
C THR A 59 9.28 8.86 -3.89
N LEU A 60 8.83 7.62 -3.93
CA LEU A 60 7.45 7.22 -3.71
C LEU A 60 7.34 6.39 -2.43
N ILE A 61 6.46 6.79 -1.53
CA ILE A 61 6.01 5.98 -0.39
C ILE A 61 4.62 5.46 -0.74
N CYS A 62 4.50 4.21 -1.17
CA CYS A 62 3.24 3.68 -1.69
C CYS A 62 2.38 2.98 -0.63
N GLY A 63 2.89 2.82 0.59
CA GLY A 63 2.17 2.07 1.63
C GLY A 63 1.86 0.64 1.17
N ASP A 64 0.62 0.23 1.29
CA ASP A 64 0.16 -1.12 0.97
C ASP A 64 -0.54 -1.23 -0.40
N VAL A 65 -0.31 -0.29 -1.31
CA VAL A 65 -0.74 -0.45 -2.71
C VAL A 65 -0.07 -1.67 -3.33
N LEU A 66 1.21 -1.88 -3.04
CA LEU A 66 1.97 -3.09 -3.32
C LEU A 66 2.82 -3.46 -2.10
N PHE A 67 3.11 -4.74 -1.97
CA PHE A 67 4.09 -5.26 -1.02
C PHE A 67 5.42 -5.56 -1.73
N ASN A 68 6.52 -5.42 -1.03
CA ASN A 68 7.82 -5.94 -1.48
C ASN A 68 8.33 -7.05 -0.55
N LEU A 69 7.42 -7.83 -0.02
CA LEU A 69 7.68 -8.92 0.91
C LEU A 69 6.54 -9.93 0.89
N SER A 70 6.88 -11.20 0.94
CA SER A 70 5.93 -12.26 1.27
C SER A 70 5.80 -12.39 2.79
N LEU A 71 4.65 -12.09 3.38
CA LEU A 71 4.46 -12.21 4.83
C LEU A 71 4.71 -13.63 5.34
N PRO A 72 4.21 -14.71 4.68
CA PRO A 72 4.47 -16.07 5.16
C PRO A 72 5.93 -16.50 5.11
N THR A 73 6.70 -16.08 4.12
CA THR A 73 8.07 -16.53 3.91
C THR A 73 9.14 -15.51 4.26
N LEU A 74 8.75 -14.25 4.47
CA LEU A 74 9.62 -13.09 4.68
C LEU A 74 10.62 -12.86 3.53
N ARG A 75 10.35 -13.42 2.35
CA ARG A 75 11.19 -13.22 1.17
C ARG A 75 10.83 -11.93 0.44
N PRO A 76 11.82 -11.10 0.10
CA PRO A 76 11.59 -9.91 -0.72
C PRO A 76 11.03 -10.28 -2.11
N GLY A 77 10.21 -9.41 -2.66
CA GLY A 77 9.64 -9.54 -3.99
C GLY A 77 8.32 -8.77 -4.10
N LEU A 78 8.14 -8.12 -5.25
CA LEU A 78 6.94 -7.35 -5.53
C LEU A 78 5.72 -8.27 -5.63
N ARG A 79 4.62 -7.86 -5.00
CA ARG A 79 3.33 -8.54 -5.04
C ARG A 79 2.18 -7.59 -4.75
N GLU A 80 1.00 -7.98 -5.18
CA GLU A 80 -0.23 -7.34 -4.73
C GLU A 80 -0.46 -7.61 -3.23
N PRO A 81 -1.13 -6.69 -2.52
CA PRO A 81 -1.60 -6.98 -1.17
C PRO A 81 -2.58 -8.16 -1.19
N TYR A 82 -2.66 -8.90 -0.10
CA TYR A 82 -3.51 -10.08 -0.01
C TYR A 82 -4.99 -9.70 -0.21
N ALA A 83 -5.68 -10.44 -1.07
CA ALA A 83 -7.09 -10.19 -1.40
C ALA A 83 -8.01 -10.21 -0.16
N SER A 84 -7.68 -11.03 0.83
CA SER A 84 -8.42 -11.10 2.10
C SER A 84 -8.40 -9.81 2.92
N PHE A 85 -7.43 -8.92 2.66
CA PHE A 85 -7.26 -7.63 3.32
C PHE A 85 -7.42 -6.44 2.37
N THR A 86 -7.87 -6.69 1.15
CA THR A 86 -8.04 -5.66 0.11
C THR A 86 -9.47 -5.71 -0.40
N PRO A 87 -10.36 -4.85 0.13
CA PRO A 87 -11.77 -4.86 -0.25
C PRO A 87 -12.03 -4.63 -1.74
N ASP A 88 -11.20 -3.83 -2.41
CA ASP A 88 -11.34 -3.52 -3.83
C ASP A 88 -10.00 -3.71 -4.57
N PRO A 89 -9.65 -4.94 -4.96
CA PRO A 89 -8.40 -5.22 -5.68
C PRO A 89 -8.29 -4.51 -7.03
N ALA A 90 -9.40 -4.38 -7.77
CA ALA A 90 -9.41 -3.70 -9.07
C ALA A 90 -9.05 -2.23 -8.92
N ARG A 91 -9.66 -1.54 -7.98
CA ARG A 91 -9.36 -0.14 -7.68
C ARG A 91 -7.94 0.03 -7.16
N ASN A 92 -7.44 -0.92 -6.38
CA ASN A 92 -6.05 -0.91 -5.93
C ASN A 92 -5.07 -1.01 -7.10
N ARG A 93 -5.37 -1.80 -8.13
CA ARG A 93 -4.58 -1.87 -9.36
C ARG A 93 -4.58 -0.56 -10.14
N ASP A 94 -5.72 0.13 -10.21
CA ASP A 94 -5.79 1.46 -10.82
C ASP A 94 -4.94 2.47 -10.05
N SER A 95 -4.95 2.40 -8.73
CA SER A 95 -4.06 3.20 -7.88
C SER A 95 -2.58 2.86 -8.15
N ALA A 96 -2.22 1.59 -8.27
CA ALA A 96 -0.86 1.17 -8.62
C ALA A 96 -0.43 1.71 -10.00
N ARG A 97 -1.31 1.65 -11.00
CA ARG A 97 -1.05 2.20 -12.35
C ARG A 97 -0.82 3.71 -12.31
N ARG A 98 -1.63 4.43 -11.54
CA ARG A 98 -1.42 5.86 -11.32
C ARG A 98 -0.03 6.14 -10.76
N LEU A 99 0.40 5.39 -9.76
CA LEU A 99 1.72 5.56 -9.15
C LEU A 99 2.87 5.17 -10.12
N ALA A 100 2.69 4.16 -10.94
CA ALA A 100 3.69 3.74 -11.92
C ALA A 100 3.94 4.81 -12.99
N GLN A 101 2.93 5.62 -13.33
CA GLN A 101 3.07 6.75 -14.28
C GLN A 101 4.03 7.83 -13.78
N LEU A 102 4.25 7.92 -12.47
CA LEU A 102 5.22 8.84 -11.89
C LEU A 102 6.67 8.43 -12.17
N LYS A 103 6.91 7.19 -12.55
CA LYS A 103 8.25 6.62 -12.82
C LYS A 103 9.20 6.87 -11.65
N PRO A 104 8.92 6.34 -10.45
CA PRO A 104 9.74 6.58 -9.27
C PRO A 104 11.16 6.00 -9.44
N SER A 105 12.14 6.61 -8.80
CA SER A 105 13.50 6.07 -8.69
C SER A 105 13.72 5.28 -7.41
N LEU A 106 12.94 5.57 -6.38
CA LEU A 106 12.93 4.86 -5.10
C LEU A 106 11.49 4.63 -4.67
N VAL A 107 11.15 3.38 -4.33
CA VAL A 107 9.83 3.03 -3.79
C VAL A 107 9.98 2.46 -2.39
N LEU A 108 9.21 3.02 -1.46
CA LEU A 108 9.10 2.58 -0.07
C LEU A 108 7.70 1.99 0.15
N PHE A 109 7.66 0.85 0.85
CA PHE A 109 6.46 0.06 1.05
C PHE A 109 6.04 0.03 2.52
N GLY A 110 4.78 -0.26 2.79
CA GLY A 110 4.33 -0.60 4.13
C GLY A 110 4.92 -1.93 4.62
N HIS A 111 5.17 -2.87 3.69
CA HIS A 111 5.74 -4.18 3.97
C HIS A 111 6.85 -4.51 2.96
N GLY A 112 8.06 -4.69 3.44
CA GLY A 112 9.21 -5.09 2.66
C GLY A 112 10.29 -4.02 2.53
N PRO A 113 11.46 -4.41 1.99
CA PRO A 113 12.59 -3.51 1.83
C PRO A 113 12.35 -2.45 0.75
N PRO A 114 13.08 -1.33 0.79
CA PRO A 114 13.06 -0.34 -0.29
C PRO A 114 13.43 -0.95 -1.63
N LEU A 115 12.83 -0.45 -2.70
CA LEU A 115 13.15 -0.83 -4.08
C LEU A 115 13.76 0.38 -4.81
N ARG A 116 15.02 0.24 -5.22
CA ARG A 116 15.75 1.30 -5.97
C ARG A 116 15.66 1.13 -7.47
N ASP A 117 15.14 0.01 -7.95
CA ASP A 117 14.88 -0.25 -9.36
C ASP A 117 13.43 0.17 -9.70
N GLY A 118 13.26 1.46 -10.02
CA GLY A 118 11.93 2.02 -10.36
C GLY A 118 11.35 1.39 -11.64
N ASP A 119 12.18 1.01 -12.60
CA ASP A 119 11.71 0.34 -13.82
C ASP A 119 11.11 -1.03 -13.50
N ARG A 120 11.66 -1.75 -12.53
CA ARG A 120 11.09 -3.01 -12.05
C ARG A 120 9.70 -2.80 -11.43
N PHE A 121 9.52 -1.73 -10.68
CA PHE A 121 8.22 -1.36 -10.13
C PHE A 121 7.20 -1.12 -11.27
N VAL A 122 7.56 -0.33 -12.27
CA VAL A 122 6.69 -0.02 -13.41
C VAL A 122 6.34 -1.29 -14.18
N ARG A 123 7.32 -2.12 -14.53
CA ARG A 123 7.08 -3.40 -15.25
C ARG A 123 6.18 -4.34 -14.48
N PHE A 124 6.34 -4.42 -13.15
CA PHE A 124 5.46 -5.25 -12.33
C PHE A 124 4.02 -4.76 -12.39
N VAL A 125 3.79 -3.45 -12.25
CA VAL A 125 2.44 -2.86 -12.32
C VAL A 125 1.81 -3.10 -13.70
N GLU A 126 2.58 -2.94 -14.77
CA GLU A 126 2.12 -3.22 -16.14
C GLU A 126 1.73 -4.68 -16.35
N SER A 127 2.31 -5.61 -15.60
CA SER A 127 1.98 -7.05 -15.65
C SER A 127 0.69 -7.43 -14.91
N LEU A 128 0.13 -6.51 -14.11
CA LEU A 128 -1.09 -6.79 -13.33
C LEU A 128 -2.31 -6.97 -14.25
N PRO A 129 -3.26 -7.85 -13.87
CA PRO A 129 -4.52 -8.00 -14.59
C PRO A 129 -5.28 -6.68 -14.71
N ALA A 130 -6.08 -6.59 -15.75
CA ALA A 130 -6.94 -5.45 -15.98
C ALA A 130 -7.97 -5.27 -14.85
#